data_492aedbf14708fa27ddb258cd51b7505
#
_entry.id   492aedbf14708fa27ddb258cd51b7505
#
_cell.length_a   1.000
_cell.length_b   1.000
_cell.length_c   1.000
_cell.angle_alpha   90.00
_cell.angle_beta   90.00
_cell.angle_gamma   90.00
#
_symmetry.space_group_name_H-M   'P 1'
#
loop_
_entity.id
_entity.type
_entity.pdbx_description
1 polymer ?
#
loop_
_entity_poly.entity_id
_entity_poly.type
_entity_poly.pdbx_seq_one_letter_code
_entity_poly.pdbx_strand_id
1 'polypeptide(L)'
;MQKTLKFLLLALLCLQASAARANYIMIPMDEVQTDHLKAYGITYWVISQGIEAFWLLNYRGGSFAFKQAPQFERECKIRNVKYEILPDGKYNAIVAQIANPQANMDVMKLEKTPKIAVYSPDVSDKGERVQPWDDAVTLVLTYAEIPYDVIYDTEVLQQKLTKYDWLHLHHEDFTGQYGKFYASYRGMPWYETHVKRMEDLARINGFKKVSQCKLAVAKTIKSWVMAGGFMFAMCSATDTYDIALAAEGTDICAEMFDYDGADAGAQSKLDFSRTFAFKDFMLIPNPYTYEYSTIDATDTRMVEMKQDYFSLFDFSAKWDPVPTMLTQNHTRSVKGFMGQTTAFNKRFMKSEVLVLGEYKPKDEARYVHGEHGEGMWTFYGGHDPEDYRHQVGDPPTDLSLHPNSPGYRLILNNVLFPAAKKKKRKT
;
A
#
# COMPACT_ATOMS: atom_id res chain seq x y z
N MET A 1 13.62 70.99 4.43
CA MET A 1 13.77 70.21 3.20
C MET A 1 14.69 68.98 3.30
N GLN A 2 15.92 69.09 3.86
CA GLN A 2 16.82 67.93 3.94
C GLN A 2 16.36 66.79 4.87
N LYS A 3 15.63 67.03 5.96
CA LYS A 3 15.13 66.00 6.87
C LYS A 3 13.96 65.24 6.28
N THR A 4 13.08 65.88 5.51
CA THR A 4 11.95 65.23 4.82
C THR A 4 12.41 64.35 3.66
N LEU A 5 13.48 64.75 2.95
CA LEU A 5 14.05 63.95 1.87
C LEU A 5 14.72 62.66 2.39
N LYS A 6 15.41 62.71 3.56
CA LYS A 6 16.00 61.54 4.21
C LYS A 6 14.94 60.54 4.71
N PHE A 7 13.81 61.03 5.23
CA PHE A 7 12.68 60.18 5.63
C PHE A 7 12.00 59.51 4.42
N LEU A 8 11.84 60.24 3.30
CA LEU A 8 11.31 59.66 2.06
C LEU A 8 12.26 58.59 1.47
N LEU A 9 13.58 58.80 1.49
CA LEU A 9 14.56 57.80 1.04
C LEU A 9 14.58 56.57 1.97
N LEU A 10 14.47 56.76 3.28
CA LEU A 10 14.38 55.62 4.22
C LEU A 10 13.07 54.85 4.06
N ALA A 11 11.96 55.54 3.82
CA ALA A 11 10.69 54.90 3.53
C ALA A 11 10.67 54.16 2.18
N LEU A 12 11.35 54.71 1.14
CA LEU A 12 11.54 54.00 -0.14
C LEU A 12 12.48 52.78 0.00
N LEU A 13 13.52 52.85 0.85
CA LEU A 13 14.38 51.72 1.16
C LEU A 13 13.67 50.65 2.00
N CYS A 14 12.74 51.03 2.91
CA CYS A 14 11.90 50.10 3.65
C CYS A 14 10.79 49.48 2.79
N LEU A 15 10.33 50.16 1.72
CA LEU A 15 9.40 49.61 0.74
C LEU A 15 10.05 48.65 -0.27
N GLN A 16 11.38 48.65 -0.38
CA GLN A 16 12.16 47.61 -1.02
C GLN A 16 12.45 46.43 -0.08
N ALA A 17 11.92 46.46 1.16
CA ALA A 17 11.90 45.29 2.03
C ALA A 17 11.11 44.20 1.35
N SER A 18 11.81 43.45 0.55
CA SER A 18 11.58 42.05 0.29
C SER A 18 10.08 41.71 0.13
N ALA A 19 9.52 41.88 -1.05
CA ALA A 19 8.65 40.80 -1.50
C ALA A 19 9.51 39.53 -1.37
N ALA A 20 9.42 38.87 -0.22
CA ALA A 20 10.05 37.59 0.00
C ALA A 20 9.53 36.72 -1.13
N ARG A 21 10.34 36.57 -2.19
CA ARG A 21 9.98 35.73 -3.32
C ARG A 21 9.84 34.35 -2.74
N ALA A 22 8.59 33.97 -2.49
CA ALA A 22 8.32 32.67 -1.98
C ALA A 22 8.75 31.69 -3.08
N ASN A 23 9.78 30.92 -2.81
CA ASN A 23 10.22 29.87 -3.71
C ASN A 23 9.53 28.55 -3.35
N TYR A 24 9.53 27.63 -4.30
CA TYR A 24 9.14 26.24 -4.08
C TYR A 24 10.35 25.33 -4.21
N ILE A 25 10.34 24.25 -3.46
CA ILE A 25 11.13 23.07 -3.77
C ILE A 25 10.25 22.17 -4.62
N MET A 26 10.78 21.72 -5.75
CA MET A 26 10.18 20.66 -6.55
C MET A 26 11.10 19.43 -6.51
N ILE A 27 10.57 18.30 -6.17
CA ILE A 27 11.24 16.99 -6.22
C ILE A 27 10.77 16.29 -7.49
N PRO A 28 11.60 16.24 -8.55
CA PRO A 28 11.25 15.53 -9.77
C PRO A 28 11.17 14.04 -9.49
N MET A 29 10.26 13.34 -10.18
CA MET A 29 10.04 11.91 -10.03
C MET A 29 10.22 11.15 -11.35
N ASP A 30 10.92 11.78 -12.28
CA ASP A 30 11.41 11.17 -13.53
C ASP A 30 12.79 10.50 -13.32
N GLU A 31 13.43 10.08 -14.39
CA GLU A 31 14.72 9.36 -14.38
C GLU A 31 15.89 10.16 -13.81
N VAL A 32 15.77 11.48 -13.64
CA VAL A 32 16.83 12.29 -13.00
C VAL A 32 16.86 12.12 -11.48
N GLN A 33 15.80 11.56 -10.89
CA GLN A 33 15.77 11.31 -9.44
C GLN A 33 16.76 10.21 -9.04
N THR A 34 17.55 10.49 -8.01
CA THR A 34 18.50 9.52 -7.45
C THR A 34 17.86 8.53 -6.50
N ASP A 35 16.79 8.95 -5.81
CA ASP A 35 16.09 8.11 -4.85
C ASP A 35 14.60 8.45 -4.83
N HIS A 36 13.81 7.71 -5.60
CA HIS A 36 12.37 7.87 -5.63
C HIS A 36 11.72 7.54 -4.28
N LEU A 37 12.20 6.50 -3.59
CA LEU A 37 11.55 6.01 -2.38
C LEU A 37 11.69 7.02 -1.24
N LYS A 38 12.88 7.60 -1.05
CA LYS A 38 13.11 8.65 -0.04
C LYS A 38 12.40 9.97 -0.37
N ALA A 39 12.10 10.24 -1.64
CA ALA A 39 11.31 11.40 -2.04
C ALA A 39 9.90 11.38 -1.42
N TYR A 40 9.26 10.21 -1.31
CA TYR A 40 8.00 10.05 -0.59
C TYR A 40 8.15 10.32 0.90
N GLY A 41 9.23 9.84 1.52
CA GLY A 41 9.52 10.09 2.92
C GLY A 41 9.71 11.57 3.23
N ILE A 42 10.43 12.31 2.37
CA ILE A 42 10.55 13.78 2.51
C ILE A 42 9.19 14.45 2.38
N THR A 43 8.39 14.06 1.39
CA THR A 43 7.06 14.63 1.18
C THR A 43 6.14 14.35 2.38
N TYR A 44 6.14 13.13 2.90
CA TYR A 44 5.42 12.76 4.12
C TYR A 44 5.86 13.61 5.32
N TRP A 45 7.17 13.75 5.52
CA TRP A 45 7.72 14.56 6.59
C TRP A 45 7.34 16.04 6.47
N VAL A 46 7.39 16.62 5.26
CA VAL A 46 6.95 18.02 5.02
C VAL A 46 5.48 18.20 5.43
N ILE A 47 4.59 17.28 5.04
CA ILE A 47 3.18 17.32 5.42
C ILE A 47 3.04 17.21 6.95
N SER A 48 3.83 16.37 7.62
CA SER A 48 3.80 16.21 9.07
C SER A 48 4.21 17.47 9.85
N GLN A 49 4.95 18.39 9.20
CA GLN A 49 5.25 19.72 9.74
C GLN A 49 4.12 20.74 9.53
N GLY A 50 2.95 20.30 9.01
CA GLY A 50 1.82 21.19 8.71
C GLY A 50 2.02 22.04 7.44
N ILE A 51 2.98 21.71 6.60
CA ILE A 51 3.23 22.39 5.32
C ILE A 51 2.49 21.64 4.21
N GLU A 52 1.75 22.40 3.41
CA GLU A 52 1.06 21.86 2.24
C GLU A 52 2.05 21.38 1.19
N ALA A 53 1.86 20.16 0.70
CA ALA A 53 2.59 19.66 -0.46
C ALA A 53 1.62 19.42 -1.63
N PHE A 54 2.16 19.48 -2.84
CA PHE A 54 1.41 19.27 -4.08
C PHE A 54 2.01 18.11 -4.84
N TRP A 55 1.16 17.16 -5.21
CA TRP A 55 1.52 16.08 -6.12
C TRP A 55 1.16 16.50 -7.54
N LEU A 56 2.17 16.69 -8.39
CA LEU A 56 2.04 17.12 -9.77
C LEU A 56 1.87 15.88 -10.64
N LEU A 57 0.62 15.39 -10.76
CA LEU A 57 0.29 14.14 -11.44
C LEU A 57 0.73 14.18 -12.91
N ASN A 58 1.45 13.16 -13.35
CA ASN A 58 2.04 13.01 -14.68
C ASN A 58 3.07 14.10 -15.08
N TYR A 59 3.32 15.10 -14.25
CA TYR A 59 4.38 16.06 -14.51
C TYR A 59 5.72 15.50 -14.05
N ARG A 60 6.63 15.24 -14.98
CA ARG A 60 7.95 14.67 -14.72
C ARG A 60 7.89 13.46 -13.78
N GLY A 61 7.09 12.46 -14.16
CA GLY A 61 6.93 11.22 -13.41
C GLY A 61 6.06 11.32 -12.13
N GLY A 62 5.30 12.42 -11.95
CA GLY A 62 4.47 12.64 -10.75
C GLY A 62 5.26 13.31 -9.63
N SER A 63 5.86 14.48 -9.93
CA SER A 63 6.71 15.24 -9.02
C SER A 63 5.98 15.77 -7.79
N PHE A 64 6.73 16.03 -6.71
CA PHE A 64 6.21 16.73 -5.54
C PHE A 64 6.69 18.18 -5.51
N ALA A 65 5.87 19.09 -4.98
CA ALA A 65 6.24 20.49 -4.78
C ALA A 65 5.70 21.02 -3.45
N PHE A 66 6.47 21.84 -2.76
CA PHE A 66 6.09 22.49 -1.51
C PHE A 66 6.90 23.79 -1.29
N LYS A 67 6.47 24.62 -0.37
CA LYS A 67 7.17 25.87 -0.06
C LYS A 67 8.60 25.61 0.41
N GLN A 68 9.55 26.39 -0.15
CA GLN A 68 10.96 26.31 0.22
C GLN A 68 11.17 26.70 1.68
N ALA A 69 11.96 25.88 2.38
CA ALA A 69 12.55 26.23 3.66
C ALA A 69 13.93 25.56 3.81
N PRO A 70 14.87 26.16 4.52
CA PRO A 70 16.25 25.64 4.64
C PRO A 70 16.31 24.21 5.20
N GLN A 71 15.41 23.86 6.11
CA GLN A 71 15.34 22.50 6.66
C GLN A 71 14.98 21.47 5.59
N PHE A 72 14.06 21.78 4.66
CA PHE A 72 13.65 20.87 3.60
C PHE A 72 14.76 20.64 2.58
N GLU A 73 15.50 21.71 2.22
CA GLU A 73 16.67 21.55 1.36
C GLU A 73 17.76 20.70 2.00
N ARG A 74 17.97 20.86 3.31
CA ARG A 74 18.94 20.08 4.08
C ARG A 74 18.54 18.59 4.06
N GLU A 75 17.28 18.26 4.30
CA GLU A 75 16.78 16.88 4.26
C GLU A 75 16.91 16.26 2.86
N CYS A 76 16.61 16.99 1.80
CA CYS A 76 16.84 16.52 0.43
C CYS A 76 18.33 16.17 0.21
N LYS A 77 19.25 16.98 0.71
CA LYS A 77 20.71 16.72 0.60
C LYS A 77 21.13 15.52 1.45
N ILE A 78 20.67 15.43 2.71
CA ILE A 78 21.01 14.34 3.63
C ILE A 78 20.55 13.01 3.06
N ARG A 79 19.33 12.94 2.52
CA ARG A 79 18.72 11.71 1.98
C ARG A 79 19.09 11.46 0.52
N ASN A 80 19.98 12.26 -0.08
CA ASN A 80 20.41 12.16 -1.49
C ASN A 80 19.24 12.22 -2.49
N VAL A 81 18.22 13.03 -2.21
CA VAL A 81 17.06 13.24 -3.08
C VAL A 81 17.31 14.48 -3.94
N LYS A 82 17.19 14.35 -5.26
CA LYS A 82 17.30 15.47 -6.20
C LYS A 82 16.10 16.41 -6.04
N TYR A 83 16.39 17.72 -6.04
CA TYR A 83 15.37 18.76 -5.97
C TYR A 83 15.77 19.99 -6.79
N GLU A 84 14.80 20.79 -7.14
CA GLU A 84 14.96 22.07 -7.83
C GLU A 84 14.32 23.17 -7.00
N ILE A 85 15.02 24.32 -6.91
CA ILE A 85 14.44 25.55 -6.33
C ILE A 85 13.78 26.33 -7.46
N LEU A 86 12.47 26.54 -7.34
CA LEU A 86 11.65 27.25 -8.31
C LEU A 86 11.20 28.59 -7.74
N PRO A 87 11.59 29.72 -8.34
CA PRO A 87 10.94 31.00 -8.07
C PRO A 87 9.43 30.90 -8.33
N ASP A 88 8.60 31.65 -7.58
CA ASP A 88 7.13 31.65 -7.72
C ASP A 88 6.67 31.75 -9.19
N GLY A 89 7.30 32.61 -10.00
CA GLY A 89 6.95 32.74 -11.41
C GLY A 89 7.16 31.45 -12.21
N LYS A 90 8.26 30.72 -11.93
CA LYS A 90 8.52 29.43 -12.60
C LYS A 90 7.55 28.34 -12.12
N TYR A 91 7.27 28.29 -10.82
CA TYR A 91 6.27 27.36 -10.29
C TYR A 91 4.88 27.62 -10.87
N ASN A 92 4.44 28.88 -10.92
CA ASN A 92 3.14 29.25 -11.50
C ASN A 92 3.08 28.93 -13.00
N ALA A 93 4.16 29.06 -13.76
CA ALA A 93 4.22 28.65 -15.15
C ALA A 93 4.04 27.13 -15.32
N ILE A 94 4.67 26.33 -14.42
CA ILE A 94 4.48 24.87 -14.39
C ILE A 94 3.00 24.53 -14.09
N VAL A 95 2.40 25.15 -13.08
CA VAL A 95 0.99 24.94 -12.74
C VAL A 95 0.08 25.32 -13.91
N ALA A 96 0.36 26.42 -14.62
CA ALA A 96 -0.38 26.82 -15.82
C ALA A 96 -0.23 25.80 -16.96
N GLN A 97 0.96 25.24 -17.15
CA GLN A 97 1.19 24.13 -18.11
C GLN A 97 0.37 22.91 -17.75
N ILE A 98 0.36 22.50 -16.47
CA ILE A 98 -0.43 21.37 -15.95
C ILE A 98 -1.93 21.62 -16.12
N ALA A 99 -2.38 22.86 -15.93
CA ALA A 99 -3.78 23.25 -16.05
C ALA A 99 -4.29 23.24 -17.52
N ASN A 100 -3.40 23.18 -18.52
CA ASN A 100 -3.80 23.10 -19.92
C ASN A 100 -4.76 21.91 -20.15
N PRO A 101 -5.97 22.12 -20.72
CA PRO A 101 -6.93 21.06 -20.96
C PRO A 101 -6.41 19.90 -21.81
N GLN A 102 -5.45 20.17 -22.69
CA GLN A 102 -4.85 19.14 -23.56
C GLN A 102 -3.75 18.32 -22.86
N ALA A 103 -3.28 18.75 -21.70
CA ALA A 103 -2.27 18.03 -20.94
C ALA A 103 -2.94 16.98 -20.03
N ASN A 104 -2.49 15.71 -20.12
CA ASN A 104 -2.90 14.67 -19.16
C ASN A 104 -2.13 14.80 -17.85
N MET A 105 -2.29 15.94 -17.16
CA MET A 105 -1.64 16.28 -15.91
C MET A 105 -2.62 16.97 -14.98
N ASP A 106 -2.41 16.88 -13.67
CA ASP A 106 -3.20 17.63 -12.67
C ASP A 106 -2.35 17.94 -11.43
N VAL A 107 -2.82 18.88 -10.60
CA VAL A 107 -2.21 19.21 -9.33
C VAL A 107 -3.08 18.68 -8.20
N MET A 108 -2.56 17.76 -7.42
CA MET A 108 -3.25 17.22 -6.25
C MET A 108 -2.64 17.75 -4.97
N LYS A 109 -3.44 18.42 -4.14
CA LYS A 109 -3.02 18.92 -2.84
C LYS A 109 -2.99 17.77 -1.82
N LEU A 110 -1.91 17.67 -1.06
CA LEU A 110 -1.72 16.79 0.07
C LEU A 110 -1.89 17.61 1.35
N GLU A 111 -2.95 17.35 2.13
CA GLU A 111 -3.36 18.22 3.24
C GLU A 111 -3.20 17.56 4.63
N LYS A 112 -3.18 16.22 4.69
CA LYS A 112 -3.21 15.47 5.93
C LYS A 112 -2.09 14.45 5.96
N THR A 113 -1.39 14.34 7.08
CA THR A 113 -0.43 13.27 7.31
C THR A 113 -1.18 12.00 7.67
N PRO A 114 -1.14 10.94 6.84
CA PRO A 114 -1.80 9.67 7.17
C PRO A 114 -1.18 9.02 8.41
N LYS A 115 -2.00 8.52 9.31
CA LYS A 115 -1.57 7.66 10.40
C LYS A 115 -1.60 6.21 9.92
N ILE A 116 -0.44 5.55 10.02
CA ILE A 116 -0.19 4.25 9.41
C ILE A 116 -0.14 3.17 10.48
N ALA A 117 -0.89 2.10 10.26
CA ALA A 117 -0.77 0.85 11.00
C ALA A 117 -0.29 -0.28 10.09
N VAL A 118 0.55 -1.15 10.60
CA VAL A 118 0.94 -2.41 9.99
C VAL A 118 0.39 -3.54 10.85
N TYR A 119 -0.40 -4.41 10.24
CA TYR A 119 -0.94 -5.59 10.91
C TYR A 119 0.07 -6.73 10.76
N SER A 120 0.78 -7.02 11.83
CA SER A 120 1.84 -8.04 11.82
C SER A 120 2.05 -8.65 13.19
N PRO A 121 2.32 -9.96 13.25
CA PRO A 121 2.71 -10.64 14.49
C PRO A 121 4.20 -10.46 14.83
N ASP A 122 4.88 -9.49 14.28
CA ASP A 122 6.32 -9.46 14.02
C ASP A 122 7.25 -9.55 15.23
N VAL A 123 6.77 -9.27 16.43
CA VAL A 123 7.66 -9.28 17.58
C VAL A 123 7.09 -10.16 18.68
N SER A 124 7.86 -11.18 19.11
CA SER A 124 7.59 -11.92 20.35
C SER A 124 7.74 -10.99 21.54
N ASP A 125 7.16 -11.34 22.69
CA ASP A 125 7.36 -10.63 23.98
C ASP A 125 8.84 -10.48 24.38
N LYS A 126 9.73 -11.23 23.73
CA LYS A 126 11.18 -11.18 23.91
C LYS A 126 11.89 -10.32 22.84
N GLY A 127 11.16 -9.69 21.91
CA GLY A 127 11.74 -8.93 20.82
C GLY A 127 12.33 -9.79 19.69
N GLU A 128 12.07 -11.09 19.68
CA GLU A 128 12.52 -12.00 18.63
C GLU A 128 11.54 -11.99 17.47
N ARG A 129 12.04 -12.03 16.23
CA ARG A 129 11.22 -12.15 15.02
C ARG A 129 10.42 -13.46 15.07
N VAL A 130 9.13 -13.39 14.86
CA VAL A 130 8.23 -14.54 14.99
C VAL A 130 8.15 -15.35 13.71
N GLN A 131 8.36 -14.70 12.57
CA GLN A 131 8.30 -15.31 11.25
C GLN A 131 9.68 -15.24 10.57
N PRO A 132 10.05 -16.26 9.78
CA PRO A 132 11.37 -16.30 9.13
C PRO A 132 11.44 -15.48 7.83
N TRP A 133 10.53 -14.57 7.59
CA TRP A 133 10.49 -13.67 6.44
C TRP A 133 10.28 -12.23 6.87
N ASP A 134 10.58 -11.29 5.99
CA ASP A 134 10.36 -9.87 6.16
C ASP A 134 9.05 -9.40 5.49
N ASP A 135 8.75 -8.14 5.65
CA ASP A 135 7.59 -7.46 5.09
C ASP A 135 8.03 -6.30 4.20
N ALA A 136 7.72 -6.39 2.90
CA ALA A 136 8.13 -5.39 1.92
C ALA A 136 7.64 -3.98 2.24
N VAL A 137 6.47 -3.84 2.88
CA VAL A 137 5.94 -2.52 3.25
C VAL A 137 6.69 -1.94 4.44
N THR A 138 6.98 -2.73 5.47
CA THR A 138 7.79 -2.25 6.60
C THR A 138 9.20 -1.90 6.17
N LEU A 139 9.78 -2.65 5.21
CA LEU A 139 11.08 -2.33 4.62
C LEU A 139 11.06 -0.96 3.95
N VAL A 140 10.07 -0.67 3.11
CA VAL A 140 10.01 0.61 2.39
C VAL A 140 9.62 1.77 3.29
N LEU A 141 8.74 1.57 4.27
CA LEU A 141 8.41 2.60 5.25
C LEU A 141 9.64 2.99 6.08
N THR A 142 10.42 1.99 6.52
CA THR A 142 11.67 2.20 7.26
C THR A 142 12.71 2.90 6.39
N TYR A 143 12.91 2.45 5.15
CA TYR A 143 13.86 3.06 4.21
C TYR A 143 13.50 4.51 3.88
N ALA A 144 12.23 4.80 3.66
CA ALA A 144 11.71 6.14 3.40
C ALA A 144 11.59 7.01 4.66
N GLU A 145 11.84 6.44 5.85
CA GLU A 145 11.70 7.10 7.15
C GLU A 145 10.27 7.61 7.40
N ILE A 146 9.27 6.81 7.02
CA ILE A 146 7.85 7.06 7.28
C ILE A 146 7.44 6.29 8.54
N PRO A 147 6.96 6.95 9.60
CA PRO A 147 6.60 6.28 10.85
C PRO A 147 5.32 5.46 10.71
N TYR A 148 5.28 4.32 11.40
CA TYR A 148 4.12 3.44 11.49
C TYR A 148 4.05 2.77 12.86
N ASP A 149 2.86 2.33 13.24
CA ASP A 149 2.63 1.52 14.42
C ASP A 149 2.33 0.08 14.01
N VAL A 150 2.82 -0.89 14.79
CA VAL A 150 2.48 -2.31 14.61
C VAL A 150 1.29 -2.64 15.50
N ILE A 151 0.29 -3.29 14.92
CA ILE A 151 -0.91 -3.79 15.62
C ILE A 151 -1.19 -5.21 15.16
N TYR A 152 -1.91 -5.99 15.97
CA TYR A 152 -2.30 -7.34 15.57
C TYR A 152 -3.73 -7.67 16.03
N ASP A 153 -4.11 -8.96 16.07
CA ASP A 153 -5.46 -9.43 16.35
C ASP A 153 -6.13 -8.71 17.53
N THR A 154 -5.45 -8.67 18.66
CA THR A 154 -6.00 -8.08 19.90
C THR A 154 -6.29 -6.60 19.75
N GLU A 155 -5.36 -5.83 19.15
CA GLU A 155 -5.53 -4.40 18.93
C GLU A 155 -6.69 -4.11 17.98
N VAL A 156 -6.82 -4.90 16.92
CA VAL A 156 -7.92 -4.78 15.95
C VAL A 156 -9.25 -5.06 16.64
N LEU A 157 -9.37 -6.16 17.37
CA LEU A 157 -10.59 -6.52 18.11
C LEU A 157 -10.97 -5.50 19.19
N GLN A 158 -9.96 -4.82 19.78
CA GLN A 158 -10.15 -3.70 20.71
C GLN A 158 -10.49 -2.38 20.02
N GLN A 159 -10.80 -2.37 18.73
CA GLN A 159 -11.19 -1.18 17.95
C GLN A 159 -10.09 -0.09 17.86
N LYS A 160 -8.81 -0.45 18.02
CA LYS A 160 -7.70 0.52 17.94
C LYS A 160 -7.49 1.07 16.52
N LEU A 161 -8.06 0.42 15.49
CA LEU A 161 -8.02 0.87 14.09
C LEU A 161 -8.59 2.27 13.89
N THR A 162 -9.49 2.73 14.74
CA THR A 162 -10.08 4.08 14.66
C THR A 162 -9.06 5.22 14.79
N LYS A 163 -7.84 4.92 15.22
CA LYS A 163 -6.74 5.89 15.34
C LYS A 163 -5.96 6.09 14.04
N TYR A 164 -6.16 5.22 13.04
CA TYR A 164 -5.37 5.15 11.82
C TYR A 164 -6.19 5.49 10.60
N ASP A 165 -5.50 5.99 9.57
CA ASP A 165 -6.07 6.31 8.26
C ASP A 165 -5.76 5.22 7.24
N TRP A 166 -4.68 4.47 7.45
CA TRP A 166 -4.16 3.44 6.54
C TRP A 166 -3.71 2.20 7.31
N LEU A 167 -4.07 1.03 6.79
CA LEU A 167 -3.73 -0.28 7.35
C LEU A 167 -3.10 -1.16 6.31
N HIS A 168 -1.92 -1.73 6.61
CA HIS A 168 -1.28 -2.75 5.80
C HIS A 168 -1.52 -4.14 6.36
N LEU A 169 -1.84 -5.07 5.45
CA LEU A 169 -1.94 -6.51 5.70
C LEU A 169 -0.95 -7.24 4.78
N HIS A 170 -0.10 -8.10 5.34
CA HIS A 170 0.86 -8.88 4.58
C HIS A 170 0.98 -10.30 5.13
N HIS A 171 1.21 -11.30 4.28
CA HIS A 171 1.35 -12.73 4.61
C HIS A 171 0.29 -13.33 5.51
N GLU A 172 -0.72 -12.62 5.87
CA GLU A 172 -1.69 -13.12 6.83
C GLU A 172 -2.66 -14.08 6.18
N ASP A 173 -2.92 -15.13 6.91
CA ASP A 173 -3.96 -16.10 6.59
C ASP A 173 -5.18 -15.84 7.46
N PHE A 174 -6.19 -15.21 6.89
CA PHE A 174 -7.46 -14.96 7.55
C PHE A 174 -8.39 -16.19 7.60
N THR A 175 -8.00 -17.30 6.97
CA THR A 175 -8.80 -18.53 6.93
C THR A 175 -8.55 -19.44 8.13
N GLY A 176 -7.43 -19.28 8.84
CA GLY A 176 -7.03 -20.13 9.96
C GLY A 176 -6.29 -21.41 9.54
N GLN A 177 -5.77 -21.47 8.31
CA GLN A 177 -5.01 -22.62 7.80
C GLN A 177 -3.50 -22.44 7.91
N TYR A 178 -3.04 -21.48 8.73
CA TYR A 178 -1.64 -21.20 9.05
C TYR A 178 -0.74 -21.02 7.80
N GLY A 179 -1.23 -20.27 6.82
CA GLY A 179 -0.50 -20.00 5.59
C GLY A 179 -0.43 -21.19 4.63
N LYS A 180 -1.17 -22.27 4.92
CA LYS A 180 -1.03 -23.56 4.20
C LYS A 180 0.39 -24.11 4.13
N PHE A 181 1.19 -23.76 5.11
CA PHE A 181 2.57 -24.22 5.23
C PHE A 181 2.70 -25.65 5.79
N TYR A 182 1.59 -26.28 6.14
CA TYR A 182 1.55 -27.63 6.74
C TYR A 182 2.33 -28.66 5.91
N ALA A 183 2.12 -28.68 4.60
CA ALA A 183 2.76 -29.67 3.72
C ALA A 183 4.30 -29.65 3.83
N SER A 184 4.88 -28.47 3.80
CA SER A 184 6.33 -28.25 3.70
C SER A 184 7.01 -28.03 5.06
N TYR A 185 6.29 -27.51 6.06
CA TYR A 185 6.93 -26.97 7.27
C TYR A 185 6.39 -27.51 8.59
N ARG A 186 5.44 -28.48 8.62
CA ARG A 186 4.81 -28.99 9.84
C ARG A 186 5.75 -29.52 10.92
N GLY A 187 6.99 -29.91 10.55
CA GLY A 187 8.03 -30.33 11.48
C GLY A 187 9.08 -29.28 11.80
N MET A 188 8.90 -28.05 11.35
CA MET A 188 9.85 -26.97 11.59
C MET A 188 9.49 -26.21 12.88
N PRO A 189 10.46 -25.92 13.75
CA PRO A 189 10.21 -25.25 15.04
C PRO A 189 9.47 -23.91 14.92
N TRP A 190 9.77 -23.13 13.87
CA TRP A 190 9.09 -21.87 13.64
C TRP A 190 7.59 -22.07 13.31
N TYR A 191 7.26 -23.11 12.54
CA TYR A 191 5.86 -23.39 12.20
C TYR A 191 5.06 -23.82 13.44
N GLU A 192 5.60 -24.72 14.26
CA GLU A 192 4.97 -25.12 15.51
C GLU A 192 4.78 -23.93 16.45
N THR A 193 5.77 -23.05 16.54
CA THR A 193 5.68 -21.80 17.32
C THR A 193 4.60 -20.89 16.77
N HIS A 194 4.50 -20.74 15.45
CA HIS A 194 3.50 -19.94 14.79
C HIS A 194 2.07 -20.46 15.08
N VAL A 195 1.83 -21.77 14.88
CA VAL A 195 0.53 -22.41 15.19
C VAL A 195 0.13 -22.16 16.64
N LYS A 196 1.01 -22.50 17.57
CA LYS A 196 0.74 -22.28 19.01
C LYS A 196 0.40 -20.83 19.34
N ARG A 197 1.12 -19.89 18.76
CA ARG A 197 0.86 -18.45 18.98
C ARG A 197 -0.52 -18.05 18.47
N MET A 198 -0.92 -18.50 17.27
CA MET A 198 -2.24 -18.19 16.72
C MET A 198 -3.35 -18.77 17.60
N GLU A 199 -3.20 -20.01 18.08
CA GLU A 199 -4.14 -20.64 19.00
C GLU A 199 -4.23 -19.91 20.34
N ASP A 200 -3.09 -19.51 20.89
CA ASP A 200 -3.05 -18.72 22.15
C ASP A 200 -3.72 -17.34 21.97
N LEU A 201 -3.48 -16.65 20.86
CA LEU A 201 -4.14 -15.38 20.54
C LEU A 201 -5.65 -15.53 20.36
N ALA A 202 -6.10 -16.57 19.66
CA ALA A 202 -7.51 -16.87 19.52
C ALA A 202 -8.15 -17.08 20.90
N ARG A 203 -7.54 -17.89 21.75
CA ARG A 203 -8.03 -18.17 23.12
C ARG A 203 -8.04 -16.92 24.00
N ILE A 204 -7.01 -16.08 23.97
CA ILE A 204 -6.94 -14.84 24.73
C ILE A 204 -8.06 -13.87 24.30
N ASN A 205 -8.40 -13.86 23.02
CA ASN A 205 -9.49 -13.03 22.48
C ASN A 205 -10.88 -13.71 22.57
N GLY A 206 -10.99 -14.86 23.25
CA GLY A 206 -12.26 -15.50 23.55
C GLY A 206 -12.79 -16.43 22.45
N PHE A 207 -11.98 -16.81 21.49
CA PHE A 207 -12.35 -17.73 20.41
C PHE A 207 -11.82 -19.16 20.64
N LYS A 208 -12.58 -20.13 20.16
CA LYS A 208 -12.20 -21.55 20.24
C LYS A 208 -11.27 -21.98 19.09
N LYS A 209 -11.42 -21.36 17.92
CA LYS A 209 -10.66 -21.65 16.69
C LYS A 209 -9.97 -20.41 16.18
N VAL A 210 -8.82 -20.58 15.54
CA VAL A 210 -8.09 -19.50 14.89
C VAL A 210 -8.91 -18.90 13.75
N SER A 211 -9.60 -19.73 12.95
CA SER A 211 -10.49 -19.27 11.87
C SER A 211 -11.58 -18.33 12.36
N GLN A 212 -12.17 -18.60 13.53
CA GLN A 212 -13.18 -17.71 14.15
C GLN A 212 -12.59 -16.38 14.58
N CYS A 213 -11.39 -16.39 15.18
CA CYS A 213 -10.68 -15.17 15.57
C CYS A 213 -10.32 -14.33 14.34
N LYS A 214 -9.73 -14.93 13.33
CA LYS A 214 -9.34 -14.26 12.08
C LYS A 214 -10.56 -13.71 11.33
N LEU A 215 -11.67 -14.42 11.28
CA LEU A 215 -12.93 -13.89 10.73
C LEU A 215 -13.42 -12.66 11.51
N ALA A 216 -13.37 -12.69 12.84
CA ALA A 216 -13.75 -11.52 13.66
C ALA A 216 -12.85 -10.32 13.39
N VAL A 217 -11.54 -10.54 13.24
CA VAL A 217 -10.56 -9.53 12.83
C VAL A 217 -10.91 -8.99 11.44
N ALA A 218 -11.11 -9.84 10.44
CA ALA A 218 -11.47 -9.44 9.07
C ALA A 218 -12.77 -8.60 9.05
N LYS A 219 -13.78 -8.99 9.82
CA LYS A 219 -15.04 -8.22 9.96
C LYS A 219 -14.82 -6.85 10.62
N THR A 220 -13.94 -6.77 11.61
CA THR A 220 -13.59 -5.51 12.26
C THR A 220 -12.88 -4.58 11.29
N ILE A 221 -11.92 -5.10 10.53
CA ILE A 221 -11.23 -4.35 9.46
C ILE A 221 -12.24 -3.90 8.39
N LYS A 222 -13.14 -4.79 7.95
CA LYS A 222 -14.21 -4.44 7.00
C LYS A 222 -15.06 -3.27 7.51
N SER A 223 -15.48 -3.29 8.77
CA SER A 223 -16.27 -2.22 9.38
C SER A 223 -15.49 -0.89 9.43
N TRP A 224 -14.19 -0.95 9.71
CA TRP A 224 -13.30 0.21 9.70
C TRP A 224 -13.12 0.77 8.28
N VAL A 225 -12.95 -0.08 7.26
CA VAL A 225 -12.93 0.37 5.85
C VAL A 225 -14.25 1.03 5.49
N MET A 226 -15.40 0.41 5.82
CA MET A 226 -16.72 1.00 5.55
C MET A 226 -16.89 2.40 6.17
N ALA A 227 -16.23 2.67 7.29
CA ALA A 227 -16.24 3.97 7.98
C ALA A 227 -15.21 4.98 7.43
N GLY A 228 -14.48 4.67 6.36
CA GLY A 228 -13.54 5.59 5.71
C GLY A 228 -12.08 5.22 5.80
N GLY A 229 -11.73 4.07 6.37
CA GLY A 229 -10.36 3.57 6.41
C GLY A 229 -9.83 3.13 5.05
N PHE A 230 -8.52 3.12 4.89
CA PHE A 230 -7.87 2.61 3.68
C PHE A 230 -7.04 1.36 4.00
N MET A 231 -7.45 0.21 3.46
CA MET A 231 -6.76 -1.06 3.60
C MET A 231 -5.87 -1.33 2.38
N PHE A 232 -4.62 -1.69 2.62
CA PHE A 232 -3.67 -2.14 1.60
C PHE A 232 -3.18 -3.53 1.96
N ALA A 233 -3.44 -4.53 1.11
CA ALA A 233 -3.03 -5.91 1.35
C ALA A 233 -2.11 -6.44 0.25
N MET A 234 -1.16 -7.28 0.65
CA MET A 234 -0.23 -7.98 -0.24
C MET A 234 -0.21 -9.48 0.07
N CYS A 235 0.31 -10.25 -0.87
CA CYS A 235 0.52 -11.69 -0.75
C CYS A 235 -0.78 -12.42 -0.36
N SER A 236 -0.70 -13.42 0.51
CA SER A 236 -1.85 -14.22 0.96
C SER A 236 -2.92 -13.43 1.72
N ALA A 237 -2.60 -12.25 2.24
CA ALA A 237 -3.60 -11.42 2.89
C ALA A 237 -4.67 -10.86 1.92
N THR A 238 -4.46 -10.96 0.61
CA THR A 238 -5.40 -10.48 -0.40
C THR A 238 -6.60 -11.40 -0.58
N ASP A 239 -6.35 -12.65 -0.96
CA ASP A 239 -7.42 -13.63 -1.23
C ASP A 239 -7.95 -14.26 0.05
N THR A 240 -7.10 -14.57 1.05
CA THR A 240 -7.55 -15.16 2.31
C THR A 240 -8.50 -14.26 3.10
N TYR A 241 -8.34 -12.93 2.97
CA TYR A 241 -9.27 -11.96 3.55
C TYR A 241 -10.70 -12.13 2.98
N ASP A 242 -10.82 -12.18 1.67
CA ASP A 242 -12.10 -12.37 1.01
C ASP A 242 -12.66 -13.78 1.23
N ILE A 243 -11.80 -14.81 1.25
CA ILE A 243 -12.21 -16.19 1.56
C ILE A 243 -12.79 -16.28 2.96
N ALA A 244 -12.15 -15.67 3.96
CA ALA A 244 -12.64 -15.66 5.34
C ALA A 244 -14.01 -14.97 5.45
N LEU A 245 -14.20 -13.83 4.78
CA LEU A 245 -15.48 -13.13 4.75
C LEU A 245 -16.58 -13.96 4.05
N ALA A 246 -16.26 -14.62 2.94
CA ALA A 246 -17.20 -15.47 2.23
C ALA A 246 -17.60 -16.71 3.05
N ALA A 247 -16.69 -17.23 3.86
CA ALA A 247 -16.88 -18.42 4.69
C ALA A 247 -17.54 -18.11 6.04
N GLU A 248 -18.10 -16.90 6.26
CA GLU A 248 -18.79 -16.61 7.52
C GLU A 248 -19.94 -17.59 7.76
N GLY A 249 -19.85 -18.33 8.86
CA GLY A 249 -20.87 -19.32 9.25
C GLY A 249 -20.66 -20.72 8.68
N THR A 250 -19.53 -20.98 8.00
CA THR A 250 -19.15 -22.33 7.58
C THR A 250 -17.66 -22.59 7.85
N ASP A 251 -17.36 -23.80 8.28
CA ASP A 251 -15.99 -24.24 8.48
C ASP A 251 -15.39 -24.74 7.16
N ILE A 252 -14.25 -24.18 6.79
CA ILE A 252 -13.50 -24.53 5.57
C ILE A 252 -12.14 -25.17 5.87
N CYS A 253 -11.80 -25.33 7.17
CA CYS A 253 -10.52 -25.85 7.60
C CYS A 253 -10.52 -27.38 7.58
N ALA A 254 -9.42 -27.97 7.14
CA ALA A 254 -9.21 -29.40 7.28
C ALA A 254 -8.74 -29.73 8.73
N GLU A 255 -9.04 -30.97 9.19
CA GLU A 255 -8.79 -31.44 10.57
C GLU A 255 -7.39 -31.12 11.12
N MET A 256 -6.35 -31.13 10.29
CA MET A 256 -4.99 -30.82 10.73
C MET A 256 -4.76 -29.36 11.12
N PHE A 257 -5.70 -28.46 10.82
CA PHE A 257 -5.57 -27.06 11.16
C PHE A 257 -6.31 -26.68 12.46
N ASP A 258 -7.43 -27.36 12.77
CA ASP A 258 -8.27 -26.94 13.89
C ASP A 258 -8.93 -28.10 14.66
N TYR A 259 -8.47 -29.35 14.43
CA TYR A 259 -8.83 -30.59 15.12
C TYR A 259 -10.22 -31.13 14.82
N ASP A 260 -10.95 -30.53 13.88
CA ASP A 260 -12.18 -31.13 13.30
C ASP A 260 -12.19 -30.90 11.78
N GLY A 261 -13.11 -31.55 11.09
CA GLY A 261 -13.15 -31.49 9.63
C GLY A 261 -13.99 -30.31 9.12
N ALA A 262 -13.64 -29.83 7.93
CA ALA A 262 -14.45 -28.82 7.24
C ALA A 262 -15.91 -29.27 7.09
N ASP A 263 -16.82 -28.31 7.09
CA ASP A 263 -18.27 -28.54 6.90
C ASP A 263 -18.56 -29.26 5.57
N ALA A 264 -19.44 -30.23 5.60
CA ALA A 264 -19.96 -30.85 4.37
C ALA A 264 -20.62 -29.80 3.48
N GLY A 265 -20.17 -29.71 2.22
CA GLY A 265 -20.69 -28.74 1.27
C GLY A 265 -20.27 -27.27 1.55
N ALA A 266 -19.18 -27.03 2.25
CA ALA A 266 -18.66 -25.69 2.57
C ALA A 266 -18.65 -24.76 1.35
N GLN A 267 -18.22 -25.25 0.19
CA GLN A 267 -18.24 -24.48 -1.06
C GLN A 267 -19.61 -23.87 -1.39
N SER A 268 -20.68 -24.60 -1.21
CA SER A 268 -22.04 -24.12 -1.52
C SER A 268 -22.62 -23.15 -0.49
N LYS A 269 -21.95 -23.00 0.66
CA LYS A 269 -22.35 -22.10 1.74
C LYS A 269 -21.64 -20.75 1.67
N LEU A 270 -20.68 -20.56 0.76
CA LEU A 270 -19.95 -19.29 0.62
C LEU A 270 -20.89 -18.16 0.21
N ASP A 271 -20.78 -17.04 0.89
CA ASP A 271 -21.52 -15.80 0.59
C ASP A 271 -20.61 -14.75 -0.03
N PHE A 272 -20.54 -14.71 -1.35
CA PHE A 272 -19.71 -13.77 -2.09
C PHE A 272 -20.18 -12.31 -2.01
N SER A 273 -21.38 -12.03 -1.47
CA SER A 273 -21.80 -10.65 -1.23
C SER A 273 -20.98 -9.96 -0.13
N ARG A 274 -20.29 -10.74 0.69
CA ARG A 274 -19.48 -10.26 1.80
C ARG A 274 -18.05 -9.87 1.41
N THR A 275 -17.56 -10.36 0.28
CA THR A 275 -16.18 -10.15 -0.18
C THR A 275 -15.97 -8.75 -0.74
N PHE A 276 -14.71 -8.34 -0.81
CA PHE A 276 -14.31 -7.07 -1.42
C PHE A 276 -14.11 -7.20 -2.93
N ALA A 277 -13.18 -8.08 -3.33
CA ALA A 277 -12.70 -8.16 -4.71
C ALA A 277 -13.28 -9.34 -5.50
N PHE A 278 -13.51 -10.47 -4.84
CA PHE A 278 -13.69 -11.75 -5.56
C PHE A 278 -15.06 -12.39 -5.33
N LYS A 279 -15.52 -13.14 -6.34
CA LYS A 279 -16.75 -13.91 -6.32
C LYS A 279 -16.61 -15.20 -7.13
N ASP A 280 -17.51 -16.15 -6.90
CA ASP A 280 -17.64 -17.40 -7.67
C ASP A 280 -16.38 -18.27 -7.72
N PHE A 281 -15.41 -18.02 -6.82
CA PHE A 281 -14.21 -18.83 -6.72
C PHE A 281 -14.47 -20.18 -6.04
N MET A 282 -13.60 -21.14 -6.37
CA MET A 282 -13.63 -22.48 -5.78
C MET A 282 -12.55 -22.60 -4.71
N LEU A 283 -12.93 -23.09 -3.53
CA LEU A 283 -11.96 -23.44 -2.48
C LEU A 283 -11.09 -24.62 -2.91
N ILE A 284 -9.83 -24.61 -2.47
CA ILE A 284 -8.91 -25.73 -2.58
C ILE A 284 -8.70 -26.29 -1.17
N PRO A 285 -9.53 -27.30 -0.76
CA PRO A 285 -9.51 -27.80 0.62
C PRO A 285 -8.30 -28.68 0.93
N ASN A 286 -7.55 -29.14 -0.09
CA ASN A 286 -6.40 -30.00 0.10
C ASN A 286 -5.30 -29.26 0.90
N PRO A 287 -4.94 -29.73 2.11
CA PRO A 287 -3.93 -29.06 2.96
C PRO A 287 -2.50 -29.19 2.42
N TYR A 288 -2.29 -30.05 1.42
CA TYR A 288 -1.00 -30.24 0.75
C TYR A 288 -0.86 -29.38 -0.51
N THR A 289 -1.90 -28.62 -0.86
CA THR A 289 -1.86 -27.63 -1.95
C THR A 289 -1.64 -26.26 -1.35
N TYR A 290 -0.75 -25.48 -1.95
CA TYR A 290 -0.32 -24.19 -1.43
C TYR A 290 -1.36 -23.08 -1.60
N GLU A 291 -2.12 -23.13 -2.69
CA GLU A 291 -3.18 -22.19 -2.99
C GLU A 291 -4.42 -22.44 -2.12
N TYR A 292 -5.12 -21.35 -1.75
CA TYR A 292 -6.37 -21.41 -0.96
C TYR A 292 -7.61 -21.63 -1.84
N SER A 293 -7.56 -21.05 -3.04
CA SER A 293 -8.68 -21.06 -3.98
C SER A 293 -8.23 -20.85 -5.42
N THR A 294 -9.18 -20.84 -6.33
CA THR A 294 -8.97 -20.52 -7.74
C THR A 294 -8.80 -19.03 -8.03
N ILE A 295 -8.83 -18.16 -7.02
CA ILE A 295 -8.49 -16.74 -7.15
C ILE A 295 -7.03 -16.60 -7.58
N ASP A 296 -6.13 -17.31 -6.89
CA ASP A 296 -4.69 -17.25 -7.12
C ASP A 296 -4.32 -17.89 -8.46
N ALA A 297 -3.60 -17.15 -9.28
CA ALA A 297 -3.08 -17.58 -10.58
C ALA A 297 -1.64 -18.07 -10.52
N THR A 298 -1.03 -18.21 -9.34
CA THR A 298 0.39 -18.58 -9.16
C THR A 298 0.71 -19.94 -9.78
N ASP A 299 -0.12 -20.93 -9.54
CA ASP A 299 0.04 -22.30 -10.04
C ASP A 299 0.03 -22.38 -11.58
N THR A 300 -0.73 -21.50 -12.23
CA THR A 300 -0.81 -21.45 -13.70
C THR A 300 0.28 -20.60 -14.33
N ARG A 301 1.15 -19.97 -13.51
CA ARG A 301 2.14 -19.05 -13.98
C ARG A 301 3.44 -19.75 -14.39
N MET A 302 3.68 -19.83 -15.68
CA MET A 302 4.86 -20.40 -16.31
C MET A 302 5.63 -19.30 -17.06
N VAL A 303 6.00 -18.23 -16.36
CA VAL A 303 6.73 -17.10 -16.94
C VAL A 303 8.13 -17.08 -16.38
N GLU A 304 9.13 -16.94 -17.27
CA GLU A 304 10.52 -16.73 -16.82
C GLU A 304 10.66 -15.36 -16.16
N MET A 305 11.42 -15.28 -15.08
CA MET A 305 11.67 -14.06 -14.31
C MET A 305 12.01 -12.85 -15.19
N LYS A 306 12.84 -13.03 -16.22
CA LYS A 306 13.24 -11.95 -17.14
C LYS A 306 12.14 -11.45 -18.06
N GLN A 307 11.04 -12.19 -18.17
CA GLN A 307 9.89 -11.91 -19.03
C GLN A 307 8.67 -11.53 -18.22
N ASP A 308 8.73 -11.65 -16.90
CA ASP A 308 7.61 -11.36 -16.02
C ASP A 308 7.52 -9.86 -15.74
N TYR A 309 6.66 -9.20 -16.49
CA TYR A 309 6.33 -7.78 -16.35
C TYR A 309 4.82 -7.62 -16.42
N PHE A 310 4.28 -6.75 -15.60
CA PHE A 310 2.89 -6.34 -15.70
C PHE A 310 2.77 -4.86 -16.10
N SER A 311 1.69 -4.51 -16.78
CA SER A 311 1.43 -3.16 -17.24
C SER A 311 0.51 -2.44 -16.29
N LEU A 312 0.82 -1.18 -16.00
CA LEU A 312 -0.04 -0.31 -15.21
C LEU A 312 -1.21 0.23 -16.04
N PHE A 313 -2.31 0.48 -15.38
CA PHE A 313 -3.49 1.13 -15.91
C PHE A 313 -3.14 2.49 -16.54
N ASP A 314 -3.66 2.75 -17.74
CA ASP A 314 -3.48 4.02 -18.45
C ASP A 314 -4.62 4.97 -18.07
N PHE A 315 -4.34 5.93 -17.20
CA PHE A 315 -5.32 6.80 -16.57
C PHE A 315 -5.23 8.24 -17.08
N SER A 316 -6.33 8.97 -16.89
CA SER A 316 -6.37 10.42 -17.06
C SER A 316 -6.24 11.13 -15.73
N ALA A 317 -5.16 11.88 -15.55
CA ALA A 317 -4.96 12.67 -14.34
C ALA A 317 -6.07 13.73 -14.10
N LYS A 318 -6.77 14.15 -15.17
CA LYS A 318 -7.83 15.16 -15.08
C LYS A 318 -9.21 14.59 -14.84
N TRP A 319 -9.54 13.48 -15.47
CA TRP A 319 -10.93 12.99 -15.57
C TRP A 319 -11.19 11.77 -14.68
N ASP A 320 -10.18 10.94 -14.50
CA ASP A 320 -10.32 9.75 -13.68
C ASP A 320 -10.47 10.09 -12.19
N PRO A 321 -11.07 9.20 -11.41
CA PRO A 321 -11.16 9.35 -9.96
C PRO A 321 -9.77 9.47 -9.30
N VAL A 322 -9.75 10.01 -8.09
CA VAL A 322 -8.53 10.12 -7.27
C VAL A 322 -7.73 8.80 -7.16
N PRO A 323 -8.34 7.61 -7.15
CA PRO A 323 -7.62 6.33 -7.16
C PRO A 323 -6.53 6.18 -8.22
N THR A 324 -6.60 6.93 -9.33
CA THR A 324 -5.55 6.93 -10.36
C THR A 324 -4.17 7.35 -9.84
N MET A 325 -4.10 8.07 -8.72
CA MET A 325 -2.85 8.40 -8.04
C MET A 325 -2.07 7.16 -7.62
N LEU A 326 -2.75 6.05 -7.37
CA LEU A 326 -2.13 4.79 -6.97
C LEU A 326 -1.22 4.20 -8.06
N THR A 327 -1.39 4.62 -9.32
CA THR A 327 -0.59 4.18 -10.45
C THR A 327 0.44 5.20 -10.93
N GLN A 328 0.62 6.32 -10.22
CA GLN A 328 1.69 7.28 -10.53
C GLN A 328 3.06 6.62 -10.44
N ASN A 329 3.74 6.52 -11.58
CA ASN A 329 5.06 5.91 -11.63
C ASN A 329 5.92 6.57 -12.73
N HIS A 330 7.24 6.38 -12.67
CA HIS A 330 8.16 6.82 -13.71
C HIS A 330 8.21 5.83 -14.88
N THR A 331 7.62 4.64 -14.72
CA THR A 331 7.48 3.62 -15.76
C THR A 331 6.06 3.05 -15.77
N ARG A 332 5.59 2.61 -16.93
CA ARG A 332 4.29 1.95 -17.11
C ARG A 332 4.36 0.43 -17.05
N SER A 333 5.55 -0.14 -17.10
CA SER A 333 5.80 -1.57 -17.00
C SER A 333 6.63 -1.85 -15.76
N VAL A 334 6.14 -2.72 -14.92
CA VAL A 334 6.75 -3.07 -13.64
C VAL A 334 7.15 -4.54 -13.68
N LYS A 335 8.33 -4.86 -13.14
CA LYS A 335 8.75 -6.26 -12.98
C LYS A 335 7.70 -7.03 -12.17
N GLY A 336 7.41 -8.25 -12.58
CA GLY A 336 6.66 -9.19 -11.78
C GLY A 336 7.50 -9.72 -10.62
N PHE A 337 6.82 -10.17 -9.60
CA PHE A 337 7.41 -10.85 -8.45
C PHE A 337 6.40 -11.84 -7.90
N MET A 338 6.92 -12.87 -7.25
CA MET A 338 6.12 -13.97 -6.73
C MET A 338 5.71 -13.70 -5.28
N GLY A 339 4.78 -14.47 -4.82
CA GLY A 339 4.34 -14.53 -3.43
C GLY A 339 3.41 -15.70 -3.28
N GLN A 340 2.83 -15.90 -2.14
CA GLN A 340 1.84 -16.97 -1.95
C GLN A 340 0.64 -16.71 -2.86
N THR A 341 0.15 -15.48 -2.91
CA THR A 341 -0.82 -15.03 -3.92
C THR A 341 -0.13 -14.02 -4.82
N THR A 342 0.28 -14.49 -5.99
CA THR A 342 1.08 -13.70 -6.94
C THR A 342 0.23 -12.84 -7.86
N ALA A 343 -0.87 -13.39 -8.34
CA ALA A 343 -1.76 -12.76 -9.30
C ALA A 343 -3.20 -13.25 -9.09
N PHE A 344 -4.13 -12.46 -9.55
CA PHE A 344 -5.55 -12.73 -9.42
C PHE A 344 -6.13 -13.13 -10.78
N ASN A 345 -6.85 -14.25 -10.80
CA ASN A 345 -7.60 -14.65 -11.97
C ASN A 345 -8.81 -13.73 -12.16
N LYS A 346 -8.79 -12.92 -13.22
CA LYS A 346 -9.83 -11.93 -13.49
C LYS A 346 -11.24 -12.49 -13.63
N ARG A 347 -11.36 -13.77 -13.97
CA ARG A 347 -12.66 -14.48 -14.03
C ARG A 347 -13.45 -14.41 -12.73
N PHE A 348 -12.75 -14.36 -11.58
CA PHE A 348 -13.37 -14.35 -10.26
C PHE A 348 -13.47 -12.95 -9.66
N MET A 349 -13.08 -11.92 -10.38
CA MET A 349 -13.20 -10.54 -9.92
C MET A 349 -14.64 -10.04 -10.06
N LYS A 350 -15.06 -9.22 -9.12
CA LYS A 350 -16.32 -8.48 -9.23
C LYS A 350 -16.19 -7.36 -10.26
N SER A 351 -17.29 -6.99 -10.89
CA SER A 351 -17.32 -6.01 -11.99
C SER A 351 -16.93 -4.58 -11.57
N GLU A 352 -17.12 -4.25 -10.30
CA GLU A 352 -16.79 -2.94 -9.71
C GLU A 352 -15.31 -2.78 -9.32
N VAL A 353 -14.52 -3.83 -9.42
CA VAL A 353 -13.09 -3.80 -9.09
C VAL A 353 -12.30 -3.13 -10.21
N LEU A 354 -11.51 -2.12 -9.86
CA LEU A 354 -10.62 -1.43 -10.78
C LEU A 354 -9.29 -2.18 -10.89
N VAL A 355 -8.94 -2.63 -12.10
CA VAL A 355 -7.63 -3.24 -12.38
C VAL A 355 -6.60 -2.13 -12.61
N LEU A 356 -5.66 -1.98 -11.70
CA LEU A 356 -4.58 -0.98 -11.76
C LEU A 356 -3.31 -1.51 -12.41
N GLY A 357 -3.10 -2.83 -12.38
CA GLY A 357 -1.98 -3.49 -13.02
C GLY A 357 -2.33 -4.91 -13.45
N GLU A 358 -1.93 -5.29 -14.65
CA GLU A 358 -2.32 -6.56 -15.26
C GLU A 358 -1.21 -7.21 -16.09
N TYR A 359 -1.21 -8.54 -16.11
CA TYR A 359 -0.41 -9.34 -17.03
C TYR A 359 -1.30 -9.85 -18.17
N LYS A 360 -1.42 -9.04 -19.20
CA LYS A 360 -2.33 -9.27 -20.35
C LYS A 360 -2.23 -10.64 -21.01
N PRO A 361 -1.02 -11.23 -21.22
CA PRO A 361 -0.91 -12.50 -21.90
C PRO A 361 -1.67 -13.67 -21.25
N LYS A 362 -1.95 -13.59 -19.95
CA LYS A 362 -2.67 -14.64 -19.21
C LYS A 362 -3.99 -14.17 -18.59
N ASP A 363 -4.45 -12.97 -18.91
CA ASP A 363 -5.66 -12.36 -18.32
C ASP A 363 -5.66 -12.35 -16.79
N GLU A 364 -4.51 -12.02 -16.22
CA GLU A 364 -4.26 -11.95 -14.78
C GLU A 364 -4.17 -10.50 -14.31
N ALA A 365 -4.82 -10.17 -13.19
CA ALA A 365 -4.62 -8.92 -12.48
C ALA A 365 -3.52 -9.09 -11.41
N ARG A 366 -2.69 -8.04 -11.25
CA ARG A 366 -1.61 -8.00 -10.26
C ARG A 366 -1.84 -6.96 -9.19
N TYR A 367 -2.59 -5.95 -9.52
CA TYR A 367 -2.79 -4.77 -8.71
C TYR A 367 -4.20 -4.27 -8.94
N VAL A 368 -5.04 -4.31 -7.91
CA VAL A 368 -6.47 -4.01 -8.01
C VAL A 368 -6.92 -3.13 -6.86
N HIS A 369 -7.98 -2.36 -7.10
CA HIS A 369 -8.50 -1.39 -6.15
C HIS A 369 -10.03 -1.38 -6.16
N GLY A 370 -10.62 -1.02 -5.02
CA GLY A 370 -12.06 -0.81 -4.91
C GLY A 370 -12.44 0.08 -3.74
N GLU A 371 -13.70 0.48 -3.74
CA GLU A 371 -14.34 1.22 -2.65
C GLU A 371 -15.23 0.27 -1.85
N HIS A 372 -15.38 0.52 -0.55
CA HIS A 372 -16.33 -0.21 0.30
C HIS A 372 -16.86 0.74 1.38
N GLY A 373 -18.15 1.12 1.28
CA GLY A 373 -18.73 2.19 2.10
C GLY A 373 -18.04 3.53 1.80
N GLU A 374 -17.56 4.20 2.84
CA GLU A 374 -16.84 5.48 2.72
C GLU A 374 -15.33 5.30 2.53
N GLY A 375 -14.81 4.07 2.66
CA GLY A 375 -13.40 3.74 2.59
C GLY A 375 -13.00 3.03 1.32
N MET A 376 -11.74 2.64 1.29
CA MET A 376 -11.09 2.10 0.10
C MET A 376 -10.19 0.92 0.47
N TRP A 377 -9.91 0.09 -0.52
CA TRP A 377 -8.99 -1.03 -0.38
C TRP A 377 -8.18 -1.23 -1.66
N THR A 378 -6.99 -1.76 -1.50
CA THR A 378 -6.11 -2.13 -2.62
C THR A 378 -5.46 -3.47 -2.33
N PHE A 379 -5.48 -4.38 -3.31
CA PHE A 379 -4.77 -5.65 -3.27
C PHE A 379 -3.62 -5.62 -4.28
N TYR A 380 -2.43 -5.96 -3.83
CA TYR A 380 -1.23 -6.03 -4.64
C TYR A 380 -0.66 -7.45 -4.56
N GLY A 381 -0.74 -8.19 -5.66
CA GLY A 381 -0.27 -9.57 -5.74
C GLY A 381 1.25 -9.67 -5.67
N GLY A 382 1.76 -10.69 -5.00
CA GLY A 382 3.17 -10.90 -4.78
C GLY A 382 3.66 -10.44 -3.42
N HIS A 383 4.92 -10.73 -3.11
CA HIS A 383 5.50 -10.50 -1.80
C HIS A 383 6.44 -9.30 -1.77
N ASP A 384 7.53 -9.32 -2.53
CA ASP A 384 8.56 -8.29 -2.56
C ASP A 384 8.90 -7.90 -4.00
N PRO A 385 8.72 -6.61 -4.36
CA PRO A 385 8.95 -6.12 -5.72
C PRO A 385 10.37 -6.31 -6.27
N GLU A 386 11.37 -6.49 -5.43
CA GLU A 386 12.77 -6.64 -5.87
C GLU A 386 13.36 -8.02 -5.53
N ASP A 387 12.62 -8.84 -4.79
CA ASP A 387 12.95 -10.27 -4.59
C ASP A 387 11.92 -11.13 -5.33
N TYR A 388 12.30 -11.60 -6.53
CA TYR A 388 11.36 -12.30 -7.43
C TYR A 388 10.73 -13.56 -6.83
N ARG A 389 11.46 -14.31 -6.02
CA ARG A 389 11.00 -15.56 -5.36
C ARG A 389 11.44 -15.60 -3.91
N HIS A 390 10.85 -14.75 -3.13
CA HIS A 390 11.14 -14.73 -1.71
C HIS A 390 10.85 -16.09 -1.06
N GLN A 391 11.83 -16.63 -0.36
CA GLN A 391 11.73 -17.94 0.31
C GLN A 391 11.91 -17.77 1.82
N VAL A 392 11.40 -18.76 2.55
CA VAL A 392 11.57 -18.81 4.01
C VAL A 392 13.06 -18.79 4.38
N GLY A 393 13.49 -17.76 5.10
CA GLY A 393 14.87 -17.58 5.54
C GLY A 393 15.75 -16.77 4.62
N ASP A 394 15.23 -16.23 3.51
CA ASP A 394 15.97 -15.26 2.70
C ASP A 394 16.27 -14.00 3.51
N PRO A 395 17.41 -13.34 3.25
CA PRO A 395 17.70 -12.06 3.90
C PRO A 395 16.74 -10.98 3.37
N PRO A 396 16.43 -9.97 4.21
CA PRO A 396 15.63 -8.83 3.77
C PRO A 396 16.24 -8.14 2.56
N THR A 397 15.37 -7.65 1.65
CA THR A 397 15.81 -6.83 0.51
C THR A 397 16.52 -5.55 0.97
N ASP A 398 17.70 -5.30 0.46
CA ASP A 398 18.43 -4.05 0.68
C ASP A 398 17.96 -2.98 -0.30
N LEU A 399 17.04 -2.12 0.15
CA LEU A 399 16.47 -1.05 -0.68
C LEU A 399 17.46 0.04 -1.08
N SER A 400 18.64 0.10 -0.46
CA SER A 400 19.71 0.99 -0.92
C SER A 400 20.24 0.61 -2.31
N LEU A 401 20.06 -0.64 -2.71
CA LEU A 401 20.36 -1.16 -4.06
C LEU A 401 19.23 -0.91 -5.05
N HIS A 402 18.04 -0.56 -4.58
CA HIS A 402 16.81 -0.40 -5.36
C HIS A 402 16.09 0.94 -5.10
N PRO A 403 16.80 2.10 -4.99
CA PRO A 403 16.22 3.37 -4.59
C PRO A 403 15.14 3.90 -5.56
N ASN A 404 15.13 3.39 -6.78
CA ASN A 404 14.21 3.75 -7.85
C ASN A 404 13.25 2.61 -8.23
N SER A 405 13.03 1.63 -7.34
CA SER A 405 12.13 0.51 -7.61
C SER A 405 10.72 0.95 -7.97
N PRO A 406 10.23 0.60 -9.17
CA PRO A 406 8.85 0.92 -9.55
C PRO A 406 7.80 0.21 -8.71
N GLY A 407 8.07 -1.03 -8.31
CA GLY A 407 7.15 -1.84 -7.52
C GLY A 407 6.98 -1.30 -6.10
N TYR A 408 8.07 -0.95 -5.43
CA TYR A 408 8.02 -0.29 -4.11
C TYR A 408 7.41 1.11 -4.17
N ARG A 409 7.61 1.83 -5.29
CA ARG A 409 6.96 3.13 -5.48
C ARG A 409 5.43 3.01 -5.50
N LEU A 410 4.86 1.96 -6.07
CA LEU A 410 3.41 1.72 -6.02
C LEU A 410 2.91 1.56 -4.57
N ILE A 411 3.68 0.90 -3.71
CA ILE A 411 3.35 0.81 -2.28
C ILE A 411 3.27 2.21 -1.68
N LEU A 412 4.29 3.05 -1.90
CA LEU A 412 4.34 4.41 -1.36
C LEU A 412 3.25 5.34 -1.95
N ASN A 413 2.78 5.11 -3.18
CA ASN A 413 1.60 5.77 -3.71
C ASN A 413 0.37 5.52 -2.83
N ASN A 414 0.16 4.28 -2.40
CA ASN A 414 -0.93 3.91 -1.49
C ASN A 414 -0.78 4.56 -0.12
N VAL A 415 0.44 4.67 0.39
CA VAL A 415 0.74 5.30 1.69
C VAL A 415 0.43 6.80 1.68
N LEU A 416 0.77 7.52 0.62
CA LEU A 416 0.48 8.96 0.51
C LEU A 416 -0.95 9.28 0.05
N PHE A 417 -1.64 8.32 -0.58
CA PHE A 417 -2.99 8.55 -1.12
C PHE A 417 -3.98 9.14 -0.12
N PRO A 418 -4.06 8.70 1.16
CA PRO A 418 -4.98 9.29 2.14
C PRO A 418 -4.69 10.75 2.50
N ALA A 419 -3.49 11.26 2.18
CA ALA A 419 -3.14 12.68 2.34
C ALA A 419 -3.83 13.58 1.31
N ALA A 420 -4.29 12.99 0.19
CA ALA A 420 -4.82 13.74 -0.94
C ALA A 420 -6.22 14.29 -0.67
N LYS A 421 -6.44 15.52 -1.13
CA LYS A 421 -7.78 16.12 -1.13
C LYS A 421 -8.67 15.38 -2.13
N LYS A 422 -9.84 14.88 -1.69
CA LYS A 422 -10.80 14.25 -2.58
C LYS A 422 -11.24 15.23 -3.69
N LYS A 423 -11.13 14.82 -4.95
CA LYS A 423 -11.71 15.56 -6.07
C LYS A 423 -13.23 15.50 -5.97
N LYS A 424 -13.89 16.66 -6.16
CA LYS A 424 -15.34 16.64 -6.41
C LYS A 424 -15.58 15.94 -7.75
N ARG A 425 -16.41 14.89 -7.74
CA ARG A 425 -16.87 14.28 -9.01
C ARG A 425 -17.49 15.39 -9.85
N LYS A 426 -17.01 15.59 -11.07
CA LYS A 426 -17.67 16.46 -12.04
C LYS A 426 -18.90 15.71 -12.53
N THR A 427 -20.06 16.17 -12.12
CA THR A 427 -21.36 15.74 -12.67
C THR A 427 -21.50 16.27 -14.07
#